data_8a1aa55dc57870842bcf958f67cc13cf
#
_entry.id   8a1aa55dc57870842bcf958f67cc13cf
#
_cell.length_a   1.000
_cell.length_b   1.000
_cell.length_c   1.000
_cell.angle_alpha   90.00
_cell.angle_beta   90.00
_cell.angle_gamma   90.00
#
_symmetry.space_group_name_H-M   'P 1'
#
loop_
_entity.id
_entity.type
_entity.pdbx_description
1 polymer ?
#
loop_
_entity_poly.entity_id
_entity_poly.type
_entity_poly.pdbx_seq_one_letter_code
_entity_poly.pdbx_strand_id
1 'polypeptide(L)'
;MDANTLKYGDRVHLLNGYNNWNGGYLDTYDYARQAGAKHGVITSGSPTRDGGSGTWIVESVTGKAKGTAVLSGDAIRLFNAYGNNGGYLDTNGHASAPELYNVSTADKTNRGAHKTLDWVVLSGAAGAPVKIGDQVTLRNEYNHAKGGFLDTCHVFEGQTTKAFRRGTNTKYAVYTHATSNRAGQGTGHWKFLRSTI
;
A
#
# COMPACT_ATOMS: atom_id res chain seq x y z
N MET A 1 26.01 -5.55 5.35
CA MET A 1 24.68 -5.55 4.72
C MET A 1 24.50 -4.21 4.03
N ASP A 2 24.03 -4.22 2.77
CA ASP A 2 23.80 -3.01 1.99
C ASP A 2 22.79 -2.11 2.71
N ALA A 3 23.19 -0.85 2.98
CA ALA A 3 22.34 0.13 3.66
C ALA A 3 21.05 0.44 2.87
N ASN A 4 21.03 0.10 1.58
CA ASN A 4 19.91 0.34 0.69
C ASN A 4 18.90 -0.82 0.59
N THR A 5 19.13 -1.92 1.31
CA THR A 5 18.19 -3.04 1.36
C THR A 5 16.99 -2.72 2.22
N LEU A 6 15.77 -3.02 1.73
CA LEU A 6 14.53 -2.96 2.50
C LEU A 6 14.54 -4.08 3.56
N LYS A 7 14.17 -3.74 4.80
CA LYS A 7 14.17 -4.68 5.94
C LYS A 7 12.83 -4.69 6.64
N TYR A 8 12.51 -5.80 7.25
CA TYR A 8 11.40 -5.88 8.21
C TYR A 8 11.62 -4.92 9.36
N GLY A 9 10.60 -4.16 9.70
CA GLY A 9 10.63 -3.09 10.70
C GLY A 9 10.97 -1.71 10.14
N ASP A 10 11.39 -1.61 8.88
CA ASP A 10 11.63 -0.31 8.25
C ASP A 10 10.34 0.51 8.18
N ARG A 11 10.49 1.82 8.43
CA ARG A 11 9.45 2.83 8.20
C ARG A 11 9.68 3.40 6.80
N VAL A 12 8.64 3.33 5.97
CA VAL A 12 8.75 3.66 4.55
C VAL A 12 7.58 4.50 4.07
N HIS A 13 7.79 5.21 2.97
CA HIS A 13 6.75 5.73 2.09
C HIS A 13 6.70 4.87 0.83
N LEU A 14 5.53 4.72 0.23
CA LEU A 14 5.38 4.04 -1.06
C LEU A 14 5.00 5.07 -2.12
N LEU A 15 5.88 5.31 -3.08
CA LEU A 15 5.65 6.21 -4.21
C LEU A 15 5.11 5.43 -5.40
N ASN A 16 4.02 5.90 -5.99
CA ASN A 16 3.37 5.28 -7.14
C ASN A 16 4.01 5.71 -8.47
N GLY A 17 4.15 4.75 -9.39
CA GLY A 17 4.80 4.90 -10.68
C GLY A 17 3.99 5.61 -11.77
N TYR A 18 2.70 5.84 -11.56
CA TYR A 18 1.85 6.49 -12.53
C TYR A 18 2.41 7.85 -12.96
N ASN A 19 2.28 8.15 -14.26
CA ASN A 19 2.74 9.38 -14.85
C ASN A 19 4.21 9.71 -14.47
N ASN A 20 5.10 8.75 -14.72
CA ASN A 20 6.54 8.88 -14.48
C ASN A 20 6.88 9.22 -13.01
N TRP A 21 6.38 8.40 -12.08
CA TRP A 21 6.56 8.54 -10.62
C TRP A 21 5.87 9.79 -10.01
N ASN A 22 4.86 10.30 -10.69
CA ASN A 22 4.02 11.39 -10.19
C ASN A 22 2.66 10.92 -9.65
N GLY A 23 2.47 9.61 -9.45
CA GLY A 23 1.23 9.02 -8.94
C GLY A 23 0.92 9.33 -7.47
N GLY A 24 1.90 9.86 -6.73
CA GLY A 24 1.76 10.23 -5.33
C GLY A 24 2.16 9.12 -4.37
N TYR A 25 2.12 9.42 -3.08
CA TYR A 25 2.48 8.52 -1.99
C TYR A 25 1.24 7.80 -1.46
N LEU A 26 1.36 6.50 -1.20
CA LEU A 26 0.29 5.71 -0.55
C LEU A 26 -0.01 6.29 0.83
N ASP A 27 -1.26 6.66 1.07
CA ASP A 27 -1.69 7.44 2.22
C ASP A 27 -3.04 6.94 2.76
N THR A 28 -3.26 7.01 4.05
CA THR A 28 -4.58 6.80 4.64
C THR A 28 -5.38 8.10 4.63
N TYR A 29 -6.67 7.94 4.41
CA TYR A 29 -7.58 9.06 4.27
C TYR A 29 -8.91 8.77 4.97
N ASP A 30 -9.30 9.62 5.91
CA ASP A 30 -10.58 9.54 6.62
C ASP A 30 -10.98 8.11 7.08
N TYR A 31 -12.14 7.94 7.68
CA TYR A 31 -12.67 6.62 8.04
C TYR A 31 -13.23 5.92 6.80
N ALA A 32 -12.86 4.64 6.66
CA ALA A 32 -13.44 3.80 5.61
C ALA A 32 -14.92 3.49 5.92
N ARG A 33 -15.71 3.32 4.86
CA ARG A 33 -17.15 3.01 5.00
C ARG A 33 -17.45 1.51 5.04
N GLN A 34 -16.51 0.69 4.60
CA GLN A 34 -16.67 -0.76 4.56
C GLN A 34 -16.62 -1.34 5.98
N ALA A 35 -17.49 -2.30 6.26
CA ALA A 35 -17.49 -2.99 7.54
C ALA A 35 -16.14 -3.67 7.81
N GLY A 36 -15.59 -3.48 9.01
CA GLY A 36 -14.30 -4.01 9.43
C GLY A 36 -13.08 -3.25 8.92
N ALA A 37 -13.26 -2.22 8.09
CA ALA A 37 -12.20 -1.30 7.70
C ALA A 37 -12.04 -0.15 8.69
N LYS A 38 -10.84 0.46 8.71
CA LYS A 38 -10.52 1.65 9.55
C LYS A 38 -10.47 2.92 8.72
N HIS A 39 -9.50 3.01 7.84
CA HIS A 39 -9.27 4.18 7.00
C HIS A 39 -9.34 3.82 5.52
N GLY A 40 -9.85 4.73 4.71
CA GLY A 40 -9.71 4.67 3.27
C GLY A 40 -8.23 4.83 2.87
N VAL A 41 -7.88 4.36 1.68
CA VAL A 41 -6.52 4.46 1.14
C VAL A 41 -6.57 5.17 -0.21
N ILE A 42 -5.68 6.14 -0.36
CA ILE A 42 -5.52 6.98 -1.55
C ILE A 42 -4.04 7.16 -1.85
N THR A 43 -3.70 7.90 -2.88
CA THR A 43 -2.38 8.54 -2.97
C THR A 43 -2.46 10.03 -2.66
N SER A 44 -1.36 10.56 -2.13
CA SER A 44 -1.19 11.97 -1.75
C SER A 44 0.06 12.55 -2.41
N GLY A 45 0.07 13.84 -2.65
CA GLY A 45 1.24 14.56 -3.17
C GLY A 45 2.36 14.74 -2.12
N SER A 46 2.10 14.43 -0.84
CA SER A 46 3.10 14.50 0.24
C SER A 46 3.11 13.20 1.04
N PRO A 47 4.29 12.65 1.36
CA PRO A 47 4.40 11.45 2.20
C PRO A 47 4.12 11.72 3.68
N THR A 48 4.09 13.00 4.07
CA THR A 48 3.95 13.45 5.48
C THR A 48 2.70 14.29 5.69
N ARG A 49 1.65 14.06 4.89
CA ARG A 49 0.45 14.88 4.85
C ARG A 49 -0.19 15.09 6.23
N ASP A 50 -0.29 14.06 7.03
CA ASP A 50 -1.11 14.08 8.24
C ASP A 50 -0.50 13.18 9.34
N GLY A 51 0.65 13.61 9.90
CA GLY A 51 1.23 12.98 11.08
C GLY A 51 1.48 11.46 10.97
N GLY A 52 1.98 10.99 9.83
CA GLY A 52 2.30 9.58 9.62
C GLY A 52 1.29 8.81 8.76
N SER A 53 0.24 9.48 8.24
CA SER A 53 -0.77 8.84 7.38
C SER A 53 -0.18 8.19 6.10
N GLY A 54 0.92 8.74 5.56
CA GLY A 54 1.67 8.19 4.43
C GLY A 54 2.89 7.36 4.82
N THR A 55 3.05 7.04 6.12
CA THR A 55 4.15 6.22 6.62
C THR A 55 3.67 4.80 6.94
N TRP A 56 4.42 3.83 6.46
CA TRP A 56 4.10 2.42 6.60
C TRP A 56 5.25 1.66 7.23
N ILE A 57 4.97 0.72 8.13
CA ILE A 57 5.93 -0.17 8.75
C ILE A 57 5.85 -1.52 8.05
N VAL A 58 6.99 -2.02 7.59
CA VAL A 58 7.08 -3.32 6.90
C VAL A 58 7.14 -4.43 7.93
N GLU A 59 6.15 -5.31 7.95
CA GLU A 59 6.11 -6.46 8.87
C GLU A 59 6.16 -7.79 8.11
N SER A 60 6.73 -8.80 8.75
CA SER A 60 6.78 -10.15 8.20
C SER A 60 5.48 -10.91 8.46
N VAL A 61 4.94 -11.59 7.43
CA VAL A 61 3.84 -12.55 7.59
C VAL A 61 4.33 -13.84 8.28
N THR A 62 5.57 -14.24 8.02
CA THR A 62 6.15 -15.53 8.46
C THR A 62 6.98 -15.42 9.74
N GLY A 63 6.99 -14.26 10.41
CA GLY A 63 7.71 -14.05 11.66
C GLY A 63 9.21 -13.80 11.52
N LYS A 64 9.70 -13.43 10.33
CA LYS A 64 11.11 -13.02 10.18
C LYS A 64 11.42 -11.83 11.09
N ALA A 65 12.59 -11.83 11.73
CA ALA A 65 12.99 -10.81 12.69
C ALA A 65 13.15 -9.42 12.04
N LYS A 66 12.90 -8.36 12.81
CA LYS A 66 13.23 -6.98 12.41
C LYS A 66 14.72 -6.87 12.03
N GLY A 67 15.02 -6.09 11.01
CA GLY A 67 16.36 -5.94 10.45
C GLY A 67 16.74 -7.01 9.41
N THR A 68 15.97 -8.09 9.27
CA THR A 68 16.16 -9.07 8.18
C THR A 68 15.73 -8.47 6.84
N ALA A 69 16.48 -8.77 5.77
CA ALA A 69 16.15 -8.31 4.43
C ALA A 69 14.80 -8.86 3.95
N VAL A 70 14.02 -8.01 3.30
CA VAL A 70 12.85 -8.42 2.52
C VAL A 70 13.34 -8.92 1.15
N LEU A 71 12.89 -10.08 0.74
CA LEU A 71 13.24 -10.68 -0.54
C LEU A 71 12.06 -10.58 -1.52
N SER A 72 12.37 -10.50 -2.81
CA SER A 72 11.37 -10.61 -3.87
C SER A 72 10.66 -11.96 -3.79
N GLY A 73 9.33 -11.95 -3.64
CA GLY A 73 8.50 -13.11 -3.36
C GLY A 73 8.09 -13.25 -1.89
N ASP A 74 8.66 -12.47 -0.98
CA ASP A 74 8.21 -12.45 0.41
C ASP A 74 6.80 -11.86 0.55
N ALA A 75 5.98 -12.47 1.40
CA ALA A 75 4.73 -11.90 1.87
C ALA A 75 5.00 -10.95 3.05
N ILE A 76 4.54 -9.72 2.93
CA ILE A 76 4.66 -8.67 3.94
C ILE A 76 3.28 -8.17 4.35
N ARG A 77 3.24 -7.47 5.49
CA ARG A 77 2.14 -6.58 5.89
C ARG A 77 2.67 -5.17 5.99
N LEU A 78 1.83 -4.21 5.64
CA LEU A 78 2.13 -2.79 5.74
C LEU A 78 1.23 -2.20 6.82
N PHE A 79 1.81 -1.88 7.98
CA PHE A 79 1.10 -1.25 9.09
C PHE A 79 1.22 0.27 8.95
N ASN A 80 0.10 0.97 8.93
CA ASN A 80 0.08 2.43 8.84
C ASN A 80 0.39 3.08 10.19
N ALA A 81 1.31 4.04 10.18
CA ALA A 81 1.82 4.70 11.38
C ALA A 81 0.92 5.80 11.93
N TYR A 82 -0.17 6.17 11.26
CA TYR A 82 -1.07 7.22 11.70
C TYR A 82 -1.63 6.94 13.10
N GLY A 83 -1.44 7.91 14.01
CA GLY A 83 -1.89 7.79 15.39
C GLY A 83 -1.41 6.54 16.14
N ASN A 84 -0.33 5.89 15.67
CA ASN A 84 0.15 4.58 16.13
C ASN A 84 -0.88 3.44 16.04
N ASN A 85 -1.98 3.63 15.32
CA ASN A 85 -3.06 2.66 15.16
C ASN A 85 -3.79 2.79 13.81
N GLY A 86 -3.08 3.15 12.73
CA GLY A 86 -3.66 3.34 11.41
C GLY A 86 -4.20 2.07 10.75
N GLY A 87 -3.82 0.89 11.26
CA GLY A 87 -4.23 -0.41 10.73
C GLY A 87 -3.31 -0.93 9.62
N TYR A 88 -3.58 -2.15 9.17
CA TYR A 88 -2.84 -2.82 8.10
C TYR A 88 -3.49 -2.56 6.75
N LEU A 89 -2.68 -2.37 5.70
CA LEU A 89 -3.16 -2.29 4.32
C LEU A 89 -3.93 -3.56 3.95
N ASP A 90 -5.17 -3.41 3.51
CA ASP A 90 -6.15 -4.48 3.36
C ASP A 90 -6.93 -4.36 2.05
N THR A 91 -7.27 -5.50 1.44
CA THR A 91 -8.30 -5.56 0.40
C THR A 91 -9.67 -5.81 1.05
N ASN A 92 -10.69 -5.05 0.66
CA ASN A 92 -11.97 -5.08 1.35
C ASN A 92 -13.17 -4.86 0.40
N GLY A 93 -13.91 -5.95 0.17
CA GLY A 93 -15.09 -5.92 -0.70
C GLY A 93 -14.75 -5.69 -2.18
N HIS A 94 -15.65 -6.11 -3.04
CA HIS A 94 -15.50 -5.92 -4.48
C HIS A 94 -15.58 -4.43 -4.84
N ALA A 95 -14.71 -4.01 -5.75
CA ALA A 95 -14.80 -2.73 -6.42
C ALA A 95 -15.62 -2.87 -7.72
N SER A 96 -15.97 -1.74 -8.34
CA SER A 96 -16.59 -1.72 -9.67
C SER A 96 -15.54 -2.04 -10.73
N ALA A 97 -15.93 -2.81 -11.77
CA ALA A 97 -15.01 -3.08 -12.88
C ALA A 97 -14.53 -1.76 -13.53
N PRO A 98 -13.25 -1.69 -13.95
CA PRO A 98 -12.28 -2.78 -14.12
C PRO A 98 -11.44 -3.11 -12.87
N GLU A 99 -11.66 -2.45 -11.74
CA GLU A 99 -11.00 -2.75 -10.47
C GLU A 99 -11.52 -4.08 -9.89
N LEU A 100 -10.74 -4.74 -9.02
CA LEU A 100 -11.13 -5.98 -8.38
C LEU A 100 -11.69 -5.76 -6.97
N TYR A 101 -10.89 -5.16 -6.10
CA TYR A 101 -11.24 -4.95 -4.70
C TYR A 101 -10.90 -3.53 -4.25
N ASN A 102 -11.74 -3.02 -3.35
CA ASN A 102 -11.42 -1.80 -2.61
C ASN A 102 -10.19 -2.02 -1.74
N VAL A 103 -9.45 -0.95 -1.48
CA VAL A 103 -8.30 -0.95 -0.57
C VAL A 103 -8.59 -0.01 0.60
N SER A 104 -8.36 -0.51 1.80
CA SER A 104 -8.52 0.22 3.06
C SER A 104 -7.42 -0.17 4.03
N THR A 105 -7.46 0.34 5.26
CA THR A 105 -6.75 -0.29 6.36
C THR A 105 -7.72 -1.05 7.26
N ALA A 106 -7.22 -2.07 7.98
CA ALA A 106 -8.01 -2.84 8.92
C ALA A 106 -7.18 -3.38 10.09
N ASP A 107 -7.85 -3.82 11.16
CA ASP A 107 -7.20 -4.52 12.26
C ASP A 107 -6.90 -5.96 11.89
N LYS A 108 -5.75 -6.45 12.34
CA LYS A 108 -5.27 -7.80 12.07
C LYS A 108 -6.24 -8.90 12.51
N THR A 109 -6.88 -8.71 13.65
CA THR A 109 -7.80 -9.68 14.25
C THR A 109 -9.01 -9.98 13.38
N ASN A 110 -9.47 -8.99 12.63
CA ASN A 110 -10.70 -9.10 11.84
C ASN A 110 -10.47 -9.65 10.43
N ARG A 111 -9.25 -9.56 9.89
CA ARG A 111 -8.98 -9.75 8.47
C ARG A 111 -7.83 -10.74 8.16
N GLY A 112 -6.97 -11.03 9.13
CA GLY A 112 -5.76 -11.82 8.90
C GLY A 112 -6.00 -13.26 8.43
N ALA A 113 -7.11 -13.88 8.83
CA ALA A 113 -7.44 -15.26 8.47
C ALA A 113 -7.65 -15.48 6.96
N HIS A 114 -8.07 -14.44 6.24
CA HIS A 114 -8.36 -14.51 4.80
C HIS A 114 -7.20 -14.02 3.93
N LYS A 115 -6.04 -13.71 4.52
CA LYS A 115 -4.85 -13.16 3.84
C LYS A 115 -5.10 -11.86 3.06
N THR A 116 -6.14 -11.12 3.40
CA THR A 116 -6.46 -9.83 2.77
C THR A 116 -5.43 -8.76 3.11
N LEU A 117 -4.70 -8.93 4.24
CA LEU A 117 -3.63 -8.05 4.71
C LEU A 117 -2.24 -8.43 4.16
N ASP A 118 -2.13 -9.59 3.50
CA ASP A 118 -0.84 -10.15 3.09
C ASP A 118 -0.56 -9.76 1.64
N TRP A 119 0.61 -9.14 1.41
CA TRP A 119 1.04 -8.62 0.12
C TRP A 119 2.38 -9.22 -0.27
N VAL A 120 2.45 -9.90 -1.40
CA VAL A 120 3.72 -10.38 -1.96
C VAL A 120 4.41 -9.24 -2.68
N VAL A 121 5.64 -8.95 -2.28
CA VAL A 121 6.52 -7.98 -2.95
C VAL A 121 7.23 -8.66 -4.11
N LEU A 122 7.08 -8.12 -5.30
CA LEU A 122 7.73 -8.61 -6.51
C LEU A 122 8.66 -7.52 -7.06
N SER A 123 9.97 -7.82 -7.12
CA SER A 123 11.02 -6.91 -7.61
C SER A 123 12.15 -7.71 -8.23
N GLY A 124 12.38 -7.57 -9.52
CA GLY A 124 13.47 -8.28 -10.20
C GLY A 124 13.39 -9.81 -10.07
N ALA A 125 14.52 -10.45 -9.81
CA ALA A 125 14.60 -11.89 -9.66
C ALA A 125 14.00 -12.38 -8.33
N ALA A 126 13.30 -13.52 -8.37
CA ALA A 126 12.76 -14.16 -7.16
C ALA A 126 13.88 -14.46 -6.15
N GLY A 127 13.64 -14.18 -4.88
CA GLY A 127 14.61 -14.40 -3.79
C GLY A 127 15.71 -13.34 -3.70
N ALA A 128 15.81 -12.40 -4.64
CA ALA A 128 16.75 -11.29 -4.53
C ALA A 128 16.30 -10.28 -3.46
N PRO A 129 17.23 -9.64 -2.72
CA PRO A 129 16.89 -8.59 -1.77
C PRO A 129 16.22 -7.41 -2.47
N VAL A 130 15.09 -6.96 -1.94
CA VAL A 130 14.39 -5.74 -2.38
C VAL A 130 15.18 -4.52 -1.90
N LYS A 131 15.46 -3.57 -2.79
CA LYS A 131 16.16 -2.33 -2.44
C LYS A 131 15.20 -1.15 -2.35
N ILE A 132 15.56 -0.21 -1.49
CA ILE A 132 14.92 1.12 -1.43
C ILE A 132 15.14 1.82 -2.78
N GLY A 133 14.08 2.34 -3.36
CA GLY A 133 14.10 2.99 -4.68
C GLY A 133 13.89 2.05 -5.86
N ASP A 134 13.97 0.73 -5.68
CA ASP A 134 13.66 -0.21 -6.75
C ASP A 134 12.15 -0.20 -7.08
N GLN A 135 11.84 -0.43 -8.34
CA GLN A 135 10.46 -0.66 -8.76
C GLN A 135 9.98 -2.02 -8.26
N VAL A 136 8.85 -2.01 -7.60
CA VAL A 136 8.17 -3.21 -7.10
C VAL A 136 6.71 -3.22 -7.55
N THR A 137 6.08 -4.40 -7.50
CA THR A 137 4.63 -4.57 -7.49
C THR A 137 4.22 -5.29 -6.22
N LEU A 138 3.02 -5.02 -5.73
CA LEU A 138 2.45 -5.63 -4.53
C LEU A 138 1.21 -6.42 -4.92
N ARG A 139 1.28 -7.76 -4.83
CA ARG A 139 0.16 -8.65 -5.14
C ARG A 139 -0.49 -9.13 -3.85
N ASN A 140 -1.79 -8.95 -3.74
CA ASN A 140 -2.55 -9.40 -2.57
C ASN A 140 -2.80 -10.91 -2.58
N GLU A 141 -2.63 -11.56 -1.42
CA GLU A 141 -2.74 -13.02 -1.26
C GLU A 141 -4.17 -13.52 -1.00
N TYR A 142 -5.16 -12.64 -0.95
CA TYR A 142 -6.56 -13.03 -0.82
C TYR A 142 -6.95 -14.03 -1.91
N ASN A 143 -7.75 -15.04 -1.51
CA ASN A 143 -8.30 -16.05 -2.40
C ASN A 143 -7.23 -16.70 -3.31
N HIS A 144 -6.17 -17.25 -2.72
CA HIS A 144 -5.07 -17.92 -3.45
C HIS A 144 -4.38 -16.98 -4.46
N ALA A 145 -3.94 -15.82 -4.00
CA ALA A 145 -3.26 -14.79 -4.80
C ALA A 145 -4.11 -14.14 -5.90
N LYS A 146 -5.44 -14.22 -5.78
CA LYS A 146 -6.40 -13.57 -6.70
C LYS A 146 -6.87 -12.19 -6.21
N GLY A 147 -6.32 -11.68 -5.11
CA GLY A 147 -6.65 -10.36 -4.57
C GLY A 147 -6.24 -9.18 -5.46
N GLY A 148 -5.43 -9.44 -6.50
CA GLY A 148 -4.98 -8.44 -7.47
C GLY A 148 -3.72 -7.69 -7.03
N PHE A 149 -3.26 -6.80 -7.88
CA PHE A 149 -2.11 -5.92 -7.64
C PHE A 149 -2.57 -4.58 -7.09
N LEU A 150 -1.85 -4.02 -6.13
CA LEU A 150 -2.09 -2.67 -5.62
C LEU A 150 -1.91 -1.67 -6.77
N ASP A 151 -2.94 -0.92 -7.07
CA ASP A 151 -3.02 -0.05 -8.27
C ASP A 151 -3.67 1.29 -7.93
N THR A 152 -3.23 2.36 -8.60
CA THR A 152 -3.94 3.63 -8.63
C THR A 152 -4.84 3.67 -9.85
N CYS A 153 -6.07 4.17 -9.72
CA CYS A 153 -6.94 4.23 -10.88
C CYS A 153 -7.33 5.66 -11.28
N HIS A 154 -8.45 6.16 -10.92
CA HIS A 154 -8.90 7.49 -11.33
C HIS A 154 -8.52 8.55 -10.30
N VAL A 155 -8.60 9.82 -10.69
CA VAL A 155 -8.46 10.94 -9.76
C VAL A 155 -9.41 10.74 -8.60
N PHE A 156 -8.90 10.88 -7.39
CA PHE A 156 -9.71 10.76 -6.20
C PHE A 156 -10.64 11.98 -6.11
N GLU A 157 -11.83 11.84 -6.62
CA GLU A 157 -12.91 12.80 -6.41
C GLU A 157 -13.44 12.60 -4.99
N GLY A 158 -12.86 13.34 -4.08
CA GLY A 158 -13.25 13.28 -2.70
C GLY A 158 -14.74 13.45 -2.54
N GLN A 159 -15.31 12.72 -1.59
CA GLN A 159 -16.72 12.89 -1.28
C GLN A 159 -16.98 14.28 -0.74
N THR A 160 -17.96 14.95 -1.31
CA THR A 160 -18.36 16.35 -1.11
C THR A 160 -18.89 16.68 0.29
N THR A 161 -18.41 16.06 1.34
CA THR A 161 -18.75 16.42 2.71
C THR A 161 -17.79 17.48 3.25
N LYS A 162 -18.25 18.37 4.12
CA LYS A 162 -17.49 19.50 4.68
C LYS A 162 -16.14 19.10 5.34
N ALA A 163 -15.94 17.85 5.70
CA ALA A 163 -14.67 17.30 6.20
C ALA A 163 -13.57 17.32 5.12
N PHE A 164 -13.92 17.33 3.87
CA PHE A 164 -13.04 17.31 2.70
C PHE A 164 -12.19 18.57 2.50
N ARG A 165 -12.50 19.66 3.13
CA ARG A 165 -11.76 20.93 2.98
C ARG A 165 -10.38 20.94 3.65
N ARG A 166 -9.98 19.88 4.31
CA ARG A 166 -8.67 19.79 5.00
C ARG A 166 -7.55 19.11 4.22
N GLY A 167 -7.74 18.68 3.01
CA GLY A 167 -6.73 17.86 2.36
C GLY A 167 -6.48 18.20 0.91
N THR A 168 -5.90 19.31 0.66
CA THR A 168 -5.57 19.84 -0.67
C THR A 168 -4.52 19.03 -1.45
N ASN A 169 -4.06 17.86 -0.97
CA ASN A 169 -2.96 17.12 -1.58
C ASN A 169 -3.29 15.65 -1.92
N THR A 170 -4.57 15.30 -1.98
CA THR A 170 -5.04 13.99 -2.46
C THR A 170 -4.89 13.90 -3.98
N LYS A 171 -4.51 12.71 -4.49
CA LYS A 171 -4.30 12.53 -5.94
C LYS A 171 -5.22 11.47 -6.52
N TYR A 172 -4.98 10.20 -6.24
CA TYR A 172 -5.66 9.09 -6.91
C TYR A 172 -6.28 8.14 -5.91
N ALA A 173 -7.41 7.54 -6.30
CA ALA A 173 -7.99 6.41 -5.60
C ALA A 173 -7.10 5.16 -5.75
N VAL A 174 -7.09 4.31 -4.73
CA VAL A 174 -6.32 3.08 -4.70
C VAL A 174 -7.26 1.89 -4.59
N TYR A 175 -7.04 0.92 -5.47
CA TYR A 175 -7.77 -0.35 -5.55
C TYR A 175 -6.80 -1.48 -5.83
N THR A 176 -7.29 -2.69 -6.01
CA THR A 176 -6.52 -3.73 -6.66
C THR A 176 -6.98 -3.92 -8.11
N HIS A 177 -6.06 -4.37 -8.97
CA HIS A 177 -6.32 -4.64 -10.37
C HIS A 177 -5.72 -5.99 -10.79
N ALA A 178 -6.28 -6.61 -11.84
CA ALA A 178 -5.83 -7.92 -12.32
C ALA A 178 -4.40 -7.93 -12.87
N THR A 179 -3.92 -6.78 -13.36
CA THR A 179 -2.57 -6.62 -13.92
C THR A 179 -1.76 -5.62 -13.10
N SER A 180 -0.45 -5.84 -13.02
CA SER A 180 0.48 -4.98 -12.28
C SER A 180 0.86 -3.67 -12.99
N ASN A 181 0.46 -3.50 -14.24
CA ASN A 181 0.77 -2.30 -15.02
C ASN A 181 -0.36 -2.04 -16.03
N ARG A 182 -1.47 -1.53 -15.55
CA ARG A 182 -2.65 -1.22 -16.34
C ARG A 182 -2.30 -0.18 -17.41
N ALA A 183 -2.63 -0.49 -18.66
CA ALA A 183 -2.37 0.36 -19.84
C ALA A 183 -0.89 0.82 -19.99
N GLY A 184 0.07 0.13 -19.37
CA GLY A 184 1.49 0.50 -19.48
C GLY A 184 1.89 1.80 -18.78
N GLN A 185 1.04 2.33 -17.88
CA GLN A 185 1.21 3.67 -17.30
C GLN A 185 1.84 3.66 -15.91
N GLY A 186 2.29 2.50 -15.41
CA GLY A 186 2.94 2.38 -14.10
C GLY A 186 1.99 2.48 -12.91
N THR A 187 0.69 2.32 -13.10
CA THR A 187 -0.34 2.48 -12.06
C THR A 187 -0.19 1.50 -10.91
N GLY A 188 0.28 0.28 -11.18
CA GLY A 188 0.57 -0.75 -10.17
C GLY A 188 2.06 -0.87 -9.82
N HIS A 189 2.90 0.06 -10.28
CA HIS A 189 4.30 0.14 -9.90
C HIS A 189 4.47 1.03 -8.66
N TRP A 190 5.33 0.60 -7.76
CA TRP A 190 5.62 1.31 -6.51
C TRP A 190 7.12 1.34 -6.24
N LYS A 191 7.56 2.28 -5.41
CA LYS A 191 8.90 2.33 -4.81
C LYS A 191 8.77 2.49 -3.31
N PHE A 192 9.52 1.67 -2.57
CA PHE A 192 9.75 1.95 -1.15
C PHE A 192 10.80 3.06 -1.02
N LEU A 193 10.48 4.10 -0.29
CA LEU A 193 11.39 5.18 0.08
C LEU A 193 11.49 5.22 1.60
N ARG A 194 12.67 5.54 2.16
CA ARG A 194 12.80 5.64 3.61
C ARG A 194 11.97 6.79 4.15
N SER A 195 11.23 6.52 5.24
CA SER A 195 10.58 7.58 5.98
C SER A 195 11.61 8.32 6.83
N THR A 196 11.44 9.64 6.91
CA THR A 196 12.24 10.54 7.76
C THR A 196 11.52 10.86 9.08
N ILE A 197 10.32 10.27 9.30
CA ILE A 197 9.48 10.46 10.49
C ILE A 197 9.08 9.14 11.12
#